data_e50a685ea0e42852e0a05a108c3a1f1e
#
_entry.id   e50a685ea0e42852e0a05a108c3a1f1e
#
_cell.length_a   1.000
_cell.length_b   1.000
_cell.length_c   1.000
_cell.angle_alpha   90.00
_cell.angle_beta   90.00
_cell.angle_gamma   90.00
#
_symmetry.space_group_name_H-M   'P 1'
#
loop_
_entity.id
_entity.type
_entity.pdbx_description
1 polymer ?
#
loop_
_entity_poly.entity_id
_entity_poly.type
_entity_poly.pdbx_seq_one_letter_code
_entity_poly.pdbx_strand_id
1 'polypeptide(L)'
;MRWQSFGSVITTTILDKLSVLLLCVCLLCASANAQSACCAQITATQYESLEPGARALLSEIGIGAANFALTIDAINQQTQARLLEGEMDHLVFFALQSRRFTSRAAIEPALSAYQLVAQLTPEEKARCLNTENQPPPCQIVSARIPEAEAARLREFAQVLRQKSDDERIQYFQNLPALRNLSDRKIYERVSAEYLRAMTFLYRKEFAAKSFLHDQEAAAYVAALYQQRGHSTDTQVEAGFAIHEGLAAVSARLTAEKSEGLLLDNVLIIGPGMDFAPRTDLLDWVPPQSYQPFAVADSLLKLKLVAPDRLRLDCVDINPRVVDFLNNFARRNDRKLALVSGLADRTERPLSAGYKNYFTQLGLSIGQPESLRLPIDLRAHSAKLLRVEAAIAGRIHARQMNVVTQRCVNAAPYDLVIVTNVFPYFSSAELALALNNIAAMLREGGLLLHNESRPELASLAQAAGVPAIQSRTVLIAGAQKNSLFDGVAIHQKTRIATSVIPGSASGR
;
A
#
# COMPACT_ATOMS: atom_id res chain seq x y z
N MET A 1 70.60 -38.37 26.77
CA MET A 1 70.30 -38.88 25.42
C MET A 1 68.84 -38.84 25.15
N ARG A 2 68.44 -38.22 24.00
CA ARG A 2 67.12 -38.21 23.35
C ARG A 2 65.96 -37.50 24.07
N TRP A 3 65.94 -36.19 23.86
CA TRP A 3 64.74 -35.39 23.71
C TRP A 3 64.74 -34.84 22.29
N GLN A 4 63.99 -35.46 21.35
CA GLN A 4 63.58 -34.90 20.05
C GLN A 4 62.62 -35.89 19.44
N SER A 5 61.34 -35.44 19.28
CA SER A 5 60.32 -35.85 18.32
C SER A 5 58.92 -35.95 18.86
N PHE A 6 58.46 -34.90 19.59
CA PHE A 6 56.99 -34.79 19.90
C PHE A 6 56.36 -33.46 19.44
N GLY A 7 57.14 -32.56 18.81
CA GLY A 7 56.67 -31.22 18.46
C GLY A 7 56.04 -31.10 17.06
N SER A 8 56.19 -32.07 16.17
CA SER A 8 55.83 -31.90 14.75
C SER A 8 54.43 -32.43 14.34
N VAL A 9 53.85 -33.32 15.13
CA VAL A 9 52.54 -33.93 14.80
C VAL A 9 51.36 -33.12 15.31
N ILE A 10 51.53 -32.33 16.36
CA ILE A 10 50.45 -31.53 16.96
C ILE A 10 50.19 -30.23 16.15
N THR A 11 51.22 -29.67 15.51
CA THR A 11 51.08 -28.43 14.72
C THR A 11 50.35 -28.63 13.38
N THR A 12 50.51 -29.76 12.72
CA THR A 12 49.83 -30.07 11.44
C THR A 12 48.33 -30.32 11.63
N THR A 13 47.94 -30.99 12.72
CA THR A 13 46.53 -31.31 12.99
C THR A 13 45.71 -30.09 13.44
N ILE A 14 46.37 -29.08 14.05
CA ILE A 14 45.70 -27.84 14.48
C ILE A 14 45.53 -26.90 13.27
N LEU A 15 46.51 -26.81 12.38
CA LEU A 15 46.38 -25.98 11.16
C LEU A 15 45.32 -26.53 10.18
N ASP A 16 45.20 -27.84 10.01
CA ASP A 16 44.17 -28.44 9.18
C ASP A 16 42.75 -28.21 9.75
N LYS A 17 42.57 -28.32 11.06
CA LYS A 17 41.29 -28.02 11.71
C LYS A 17 40.92 -26.53 11.67
N LEU A 18 41.90 -25.62 11.78
CA LEU A 18 41.66 -24.20 11.60
C LEU A 18 41.31 -23.86 10.16
N SER A 19 41.97 -24.48 9.18
CA SER A 19 41.66 -24.25 7.75
C SER A 19 40.29 -24.77 7.37
N VAL A 20 39.83 -25.90 7.89
CA VAL A 20 38.48 -26.45 7.68
C VAL A 20 37.45 -25.55 8.41
N LEU A 21 37.75 -25.07 9.61
CA LEU A 21 36.85 -24.17 10.33
C LEU A 21 36.71 -22.81 9.61
N LEU A 22 37.81 -22.24 9.08
CA LEU A 22 37.80 -21.02 8.28
C LEU A 22 37.01 -21.21 6.97
N LEU A 23 37.19 -22.35 6.30
CA LEU A 23 36.42 -22.67 5.09
C LEU A 23 34.93 -22.86 5.37
N CYS A 24 34.56 -23.51 6.47
CA CYS A 24 33.17 -23.63 6.90
C CYS A 24 32.55 -22.27 7.29
N VAL A 25 33.31 -21.41 7.96
CA VAL A 25 32.87 -20.04 8.29
C VAL A 25 32.75 -19.20 7.02
N CYS A 26 33.67 -19.30 6.07
CA CYS A 26 33.55 -18.63 4.76
C CYS A 26 32.38 -19.15 3.94
N LEU A 27 32.10 -20.47 3.94
CA LEU A 27 30.97 -21.08 3.26
C LEU A 27 29.63 -20.71 3.95
N LEU A 28 29.60 -20.63 5.26
CA LEU A 28 28.42 -20.15 6.01
C LEU A 28 28.21 -18.66 5.83
N CYS A 29 29.26 -17.84 5.74
CA CYS A 29 29.16 -16.41 5.39
C CYS A 29 28.76 -16.21 3.92
N ALA A 30 29.22 -17.05 3.00
CA ALA A 30 28.83 -16.99 1.60
C ALA A 30 27.37 -17.41 1.38
N SER A 31 26.86 -18.40 2.14
CA SER A 31 25.47 -18.79 2.09
C SER A 31 24.53 -17.79 2.81
N ALA A 32 25.01 -17.05 3.82
CA ALA A 32 24.26 -15.97 4.45
C ALA A 32 24.16 -14.70 3.59
N ASN A 33 25.09 -14.49 2.65
CA ASN A 33 25.08 -13.35 1.72
C ASN A 33 24.30 -13.60 0.41
N ALA A 34 23.76 -14.80 0.18
CA ALA A 34 22.99 -15.11 -1.03
C ALA A 34 21.50 -14.71 -0.97
N GLN A 35 21.06 -14.08 0.12
CA GLN A 35 19.72 -13.48 0.24
C GLN A 35 19.81 -11.96 0.27
N SER A 36 20.55 -11.35 -0.65
CA SER A 36 20.50 -9.88 -0.79
C SER A 36 19.09 -9.49 -1.26
N ALA A 37 18.43 -8.64 -0.46
CA ALA A 37 17.17 -8.01 -0.85
C ALA A 37 17.31 -7.45 -2.27
N CYS A 38 16.25 -7.60 -3.10
CA CYS A 38 16.26 -7.07 -4.45
C CYS A 38 16.51 -5.55 -4.43
N CYS A 39 15.91 -4.80 -3.49
CA CYS A 39 16.20 -3.39 -3.25
C CYS A 39 17.51 -3.25 -2.45
N ALA A 40 18.66 -3.35 -3.12
CA ALA A 40 19.97 -3.31 -2.46
C ALA A 40 20.27 -1.92 -1.87
N GLN A 41 19.98 -0.86 -2.60
CA GLN A 41 20.22 0.53 -2.21
C GLN A 41 19.05 1.43 -2.64
N ILE A 42 18.72 2.44 -1.83
CA ILE A 42 17.77 3.49 -2.17
C ILE A 42 18.56 4.75 -2.51
N THR A 43 18.24 5.36 -3.65
CA THR A 43 18.86 6.60 -4.11
C THR A 43 17.81 7.66 -4.40
N ALA A 44 18.18 8.94 -4.19
CA ALA A 44 17.34 10.06 -4.59
C ALA A 44 17.24 10.15 -6.11
N THR A 45 16.09 10.57 -6.59
CA THR A 45 15.87 10.87 -8.01
C THR A 45 16.64 12.12 -8.42
N GLN A 46 17.34 12.05 -9.54
CA GLN A 46 18.10 13.17 -10.13
C GLN A 46 17.44 13.60 -11.42
N TYR A 47 17.47 14.88 -11.73
CA TYR A 47 16.84 15.45 -12.93
C TYR A 47 17.35 14.81 -14.22
N GLU A 48 18.66 14.57 -14.30
CA GLU A 48 19.33 13.98 -15.48
C GLU A 48 18.91 12.52 -15.72
N SER A 49 18.44 11.86 -14.66
CA SER A 49 17.99 10.45 -14.72
C SER A 49 16.54 10.29 -15.16
N LEU A 50 15.81 11.37 -15.38
CA LEU A 50 14.43 11.34 -15.86
C LEU A 50 14.37 11.03 -17.35
N GLU A 51 13.36 10.29 -17.77
CA GLU A 51 13.04 10.07 -19.17
C GLU A 51 12.76 11.42 -19.88
N PRO A 52 13.10 11.57 -21.17
CA PRO A 52 12.88 12.82 -21.90
C PRO A 52 11.43 13.31 -21.86
N GLY A 53 10.45 12.39 -21.97
CA GLY A 53 9.03 12.72 -21.87
C GLY A 53 8.63 13.24 -20.50
N ALA A 54 9.15 12.63 -19.43
CA ALA A 54 8.90 13.09 -18.06
C ALA A 54 9.52 14.48 -17.81
N ARG A 55 10.74 14.75 -18.32
CA ARG A 55 11.37 16.09 -18.25
C ARG A 55 10.55 17.16 -18.97
N ALA A 56 10.03 16.84 -20.15
CA ALA A 56 9.19 17.77 -20.91
C ALA A 56 7.94 18.15 -20.12
N LEU A 57 7.20 17.17 -19.59
CA LEU A 57 6.00 17.40 -18.78
C LEU A 57 6.30 18.22 -17.51
N LEU A 58 7.38 17.91 -16.81
CA LEU A 58 7.78 18.67 -15.63
C LEU A 58 8.16 20.11 -15.96
N SER A 59 8.82 20.33 -17.10
CA SER A 59 9.18 21.68 -17.59
C SER A 59 7.95 22.52 -17.92
N GLU A 60 6.88 21.93 -18.46
CA GLU A 60 5.62 22.63 -18.74
C GLU A 60 4.96 23.20 -17.48
N ILE A 61 5.18 22.58 -16.33
CA ILE A 61 4.69 23.04 -15.03
C ILE A 61 5.75 23.77 -14.21
N GLY A 62 6.85 24.20 -14.83
CA GLY A 62 7.90 25.02 -14.23
C GLY A 62 8.92 24.26 -13.38
N ILE A 63 9.00 22.94 -13.47
CA ILE A 63 10.00 22.12 -12.78
C ILE A 63 11.13 21.76 -13.76
N GLY A 64 12.27 22.44 -13.62
CA GLY A 64 13.47 22.24 -14.44
C GLY A 64 14.70 21.90 -13.60
N ALA A 65 15.84 21.67 -14.25
CA ALA A 65 17.09 21.30 -13.57
C ALA A 65 17.49 22.27 -12.44
N ALA A 66 17.24 23.58 -12.62
CA ALA A 66 17.66 24.61 -11.67
C ALA A 66 16.91 24.56 -10.33
N ASN A 67 15.65 24.11 -10.33
CA ASN A 67 14.81 24.08 -9.11
C ASN A 67 14.40 22.65 -8.69
N PHE A 68 14.88 21.62 -9.40
CA PHE A 68 14.49 20.24 -9.16
C PHE A 68 14.80 19.77 -7.73
N ALA A 69 16.01 20.03 -7.24
CA ALA A 69 16.38 19.62 -5.89
C ALA A 69 15.49 20.24 -4.82
N LEU A 70 15.17 21.53 -4.94
CA LEU A 70 14.25 22.22 -4.02
C LEU A 70 12.84 21.64 -4.09
N THR A 71 12.39 21.24 -5.29
CA THR A 71 11.08 20.58 -5.47
C THR A 71 11.04 19.23 -4.79
N ILE A 72 12.09 18.41 -4.92
CA ILE A 72 12.21 17.10 -4.24
C ILE A 72 12.18 17.26 -2.71
N ASP A 73 12.91 18.23 -2.19
CA ASP A 73 12.93 18.51 -0.74
C ASP A 73 11.56 18.97 -0.23
N ALA A 74 10.86 19.83 -0.96
CA ALA A 74 9.52 20.28 -0.64
C ALA A 74 8.51 19.10 -0.62
N ILE A 75 8.56 18.21 -1.62
CA ILE A 75 7.72 17.00 -1.68
C ILE A 75 8.00 16.10 -0.47
N ASN A 76 9.26 15.88 -0.11
CA ASN A 76 9.60 15.06 1.04
C ASN A 76 9.07 15.65 2.36
N GLN A 77 9.20 16.96 2.57
CA GLN A 77 8.67 17.65 3.74
C GLN A 77 7.13 17.54 3.79
N GLN A 78 6.45 17.78 2.68
CA GLN A 78 5.00 17.66 2.58
C GLN A 78 4.55 16.22 2.85
N THR A 79 5.25 15.20 2.30
CA THR A 79 4.96 13.79 2.53
C THR A 79 5.01 13.44 4.02
N GLN A 80 6.01 13.92 4.75
CA GLN A 80 6.11 13.69 6.20
C GLN A 80 4.96 14.36 6.98
N ALA A 81 4.61 15.58 6.63
CA ALA A 81 3.47 16.27 7.24
C ALA A 81 2.16 15.52 6.99
N ARG A 82 1.90 15.11 5.75
CA ARG A 82 0.69 14.35 5.36
C ARG A 82 0.61 12.97 6.01
N LEU A 83 1.75 12.31 6.23
CA LEU A 83 1.78 11.04 6.95
C LEU A 83 1.26 11.20 8.39
N LEU A 84 1.70 12.25 9.09
CA LEU A 84 1.22 12.56 10.45
C LEU A 84 -0.29 12.89 10.48
N GLU A 85 -0.80 13.59 9.49
CA GLU A 85 -2.24 13.89 9.34
C GLU A 85 -3.07 12.62 9.10
N GLY A 86 -2.57 11.66 8.31
CA GLY A 86 -3.24 10.37 8.08
C GLY A 86 -3.41 9.54 9.34
N GLU A 87 -2.45 9.61 10.27
CA GLU A 87 -2.54 8.94 11.57
C GLU A 87 -3.69 9.49 12.42
N MET A 88 -4.00 10.78 12.31
CA MET A 88 -5.12 11.39 13.01
C MET A 88 -6.49 10.92 12.45
N ASP A 89 -6.61 10.61 11.16
CA ASP A 89 -7.80 9.97 10.60
C ASP A 89 -8.05 8.60 11.24
N HIS A 90 -7.01 7.79 11.39
CA HIS A 90 -7.10 6.48 12.05
C HIS A 90 -7.62 6.60 13.49
N LEU A 91 -7.13 7.61 14.22
CA LEU A 91 -7.60 7.91 15.57
C LEU A 91 -9.10 8.20 15.60
N VAL A 92 -9.61 8.99 14.67
CA VAL A 92 -11.05 9.31 14.58
C VAL A 92 -11.87 8.04 14.31
N PHE A 93 -11.47 7.20 13.35
CA PHE A 93 -12.20 5.98 13.04
C PHE A 93 -12.17 4.98 14.21
N PHE A 94 -11.04 4.86 14.90
CA PHE A 94 -10.96 4.06 16.12
C PHE A 94 -11.92 4.60 17.20
N ALA A 95 -11.93 5.90 17.44
CA ALA A 95 -12.81 6.53 18.42
C ALA A 95 -14.30 6.32 18.11
N LEU A 96 -14.70 6.31 16.83
CA LEU A 96 -16.09 6.08 16.43
C LEU A 96 -16.50 4.60 16.53
N GLN A 97 -15.64 3.65 16.22
CA GLN A 97 -16.03 2.28 15.95
C GLN A 97 -15.61 1.28 17.03
N SER A 98 -14.46 1.47 17.70
CA SER A 98 -13.98 0.51 18.68
C SER A 98 -14.87 0.43 19.93
N ARG A 99 -15.16 -0.80 20.37
CA ARG A 99 -15.85 -1.10 21.62
C ARG A 99 -14.88 -1.39 22.76
N ARG A 100 -13.57 -1.34 22.52
CA ARG A 100 -12.54 -1.73 23.51
C ARG A 100 -12.36 -0.71 24.64
N PHE A 101 -12.73 0.55 24.43
CA PHE A 101 -12.58 1.60 25.42
C PHE A 101 -13.92 2.15 25.96
N THR A 102 -15.06 1.72 25.42
CA THR A 102 -16.38 2.24 25.77
C THR A 102 -17.45 1.18 25.59
N SER A 103 -18.52 1.24 26.39
CA SER A 103 -19.73 0.44 26.22
C SER A 103 -20.73 1.01 25.24
N ARG A 104 -20.48 2.23 24.71
CA ARG A 104 -21.39 2.88 23.73
C ARG A 104 -21.37 2.13 22.41
N ALA A 105 -22.51 2.14 21.74
CA ALA A 105 -22.62 1.57 20.40
C ALA A 105 -21.58 2.20 19.44
N ALA A 106 -21.04 1.38 18.54
CA ALA A 106 -20.21 1.87 17.46
C ALA A 106 -21.02 2.77 16.51
N ILE A 107 -20.39 3.76 15.94
CA ILE A 107 -20.99 4.74 15.03
C ILE A 107 -20.43 4.48 13.63
N GLU A 108 -21.35 4.36 12.65
CA GLU A 108 -20.98 4.22 11.25
C GLU A 108 -20.45 5.56 10.71
N PRO A 109 -19.17 5.64 10.28
CA PRO A 109 -18.58 6.91 9.88
C PRO A 109 -19.27 7.59 8.70
N ALA A 110 -19.78 6.82 7.71
CA ALA A 110 -20.47 7.41 6.57
C ALA A 110 -21.81 8.05 6.96
N LEU A 111 -22.56 7.41 7.87
CA LEU A 111 -23.80 7.99 8.40
C LEU A 111 -23.52 9.23 9.26
N SER A 112 -22.47 9.17 10.09
CA SER A 112 -22.04 10.32 10.90
C SER A 112 -21.65 11.51 10.02
N ALA A 113 -20.92 11.28 8.94
CA ALA A 113 -20.55 12.31 7.96
C ALA A 113 -21.78 12.93 7.29
N TYR A 114 -22.75 12.12 6.90
CA TYR A 114 -24.01 12.58 6.33
C TYR A 114 -24.82 13.45 7.32
N GLN A 115 -24.96 13.00 8.56
CA GLN A 115 -25.68 13.72 9.62
C GLN A 115 -25.01 15.06 9.96
N LEU A 116 -23.67 15.10 9.98
CA LEU A 116 -22.91 16.33 10.19
C LEU A 116 -23.23 17.37 9.11
N VAL A 117 -23.14 16.98 7.83
CA VAL A 117 -23.38 17.88 6.69
C VAL A 117 -24.85 18.27 6.58
N ALA A 118 -25.78 17.42 7.03
CA ALA A 118 -27.20 17.74 7.05
C ALA A 118 -27.53 18.98 7.92
N GLN A 119 -26.71 19.29 8.94
CA GLN A 119 -26.88 20.44 9.83
C GLN A 119 -26.40 21.77 9.21
N LEU A 120 -25.63 21.74 8.12
CA LEU A 120 -25.10 22.94 7.49
C LEU A 120 -26.20 23.75 6.81
N THR A 121 -26.06 25.07 6.83
CA THR A 121 -26.91 25.94 6.03
C THR A 121 -26.69 25.74 4.53
N PRO A 122 -27.64 26.18 3.66
CA PRO A 122 -27.42 26.09 2.21
C PRO A 122 -26.14 26.78 1.74
N GLU A 123 -25.81 27.95 2.35
CA GLU A 123 -24.60 28.71 2.02
C GLU A 123 -23.32 28.00 2.46
N GLU A 124 -23.32 27.38 3.64
CA GLU A 124 -22.21 26.57 4.12
C GLU A 124 -22.02 25.33 3.24
N LYS A 125 -23.11 24.66 2.87
CA LYS A 125 -23.07 23.53 1.93
C LYS A 125 -22.49 23.97 0.58
N ALA A 126 -22.99 25.06 0.01
CA ALA A 126 -22.49 25.58 -1.26
C ALA A 126 -20.98 25.87 -1.21
N ARG A 127 -20.50 26.48 -0.11
CA ARG A 127 -19.07 26.76 0.07
C ARG A 127 -18.22 25.52 0.27
N CYS A 128 -18.71 24.54 1.06
CA CYS A 128 -17.96 23.33 1.41
C CYS A 128 -18.05 22.23 0.35
N LEU A 129 -19.15 22.19 -0.41
CA LEU A 129 -19.44 21.14 -1.37
C LEU A 129 -19.36 21.64 -2.82
N ASN A 130 -18.84 22.86 -3.03
CA ASN A 130 -18.67 23.38 -4.38
C ASN A 130 -17.80 22.45 -5.20
N THR A 131 -18.35 21.99 -6.32
CA THR A 131 -17.76 21.02 -7.23
C THR A 131 -16.99 21.68 -8.37
N GLU A 132 -16.97 23.03 -8.42
CA GLU A 132 -16.24 23.76 -9.45
C GLU A 132 -14.73 23.77 -9.18
N ASN A 133 -14.00 23.11 -10.04
CA ASN A 133 -12.55 23.25 -10.36
C ASN A 133 -11.50 23.39 -9.24
N GLN A 134 -11.52 22.63 -8.25
CA GLN A 134 -10.69 22.52 -7.04
C GLN A 134 -11.45 22.96 -5.80
N PRO A 135 -11.95 22.00 -5.04
CA PRO A 135 -12.68 22.33 -3.83
C PRO A 135 -11.74 23.04 -2.85
N PRO A 136 -12.07 24.28 -2.43
CA PRO A 136 -11.27 24.95 -1.41
C PRO A 136 -11.24 24.08 -0.13
N PRO A 137 -10.17 24.19 0.70
CA PRO A 137 -10.17 23.55 2.00
C PRO A 137 -11.44 23.95 2.75
N CYS A 138 -12.34 22.99 2.96
CA CYS A 138 -13.56 23.24 3.73
C CYS A 138 -13.28 22.89 5.18
N GLN A 139 -13.31 23.88 6.06
CA GLN A 139 -13.42 23.67 7.49
C GLN A 139 -14.87 23.88 7.90
N ILE A 140 -15.56 22.81 8.23
CA ILE A 140 -16.87 22.88 8.88
C ILE A 140 -16.64 23.34 10.33
N VAL A 141 -16.67 24.63 10.57
CA VAL A 141 -16.42 25.21 11.90
C VAL A 141 -17.71 25.34 12.71
N SER A 142 -18.85 25.41 12.05
CA SER A 142 -20.15 25.75 12.65
C SER A 142 -21.03 24.55 13.01
N ALA A 143 -20.73 23.35 12.47
CA ALA A 143 -21.52 22.17 12.75
C ALA A 143 -21.31 21.69 14.18
N ARG A 144 -22.41 21.41 14.87
CA ARG A 144 -22.38 20.79 16.19
C ARG A 144 -22.15 19.30 16.03
N ILE A 145 -21.09 18.77 16.66
CA ILE A 145 -20.88 17.32 16.72
C ILE A 145 -22.09 16.67 17.41
N PRO A 146 -22.76 15.68 16.79
CA PRO A 146 -23.89 15.01 17.42
C PRO A 146 -23.49 14.41 18.78
N GLU A 147 -24.44 14.35 19.73
CA GLU A 147 -24.11 14.00 21.12
C GLU A 147 -23.53 12.60 21.28
N ALA A 148 -23.94 11.62 20.46
CA ALA A 148 -23.42 10.27 20.52
C ALA A 148 -21.93 10.24 20.15
N GLU A 149 -21.53 10.94 19.08
CA GLU A 149 -20.15 11.11 18.64
C GLU A 149 -19.34 11.89 19.68
N ALA A 150 -19.86 13.03 20.12
CA ALA A 150 -19.20 13.87 21.13
C ALA A 150 -18.91 13.11 22.43
N ALA A 151 -19.85 12.25 22.86
CA ALA A 151 -19.67 11.42 24.03
C ALA A 151 -18.54 10.39 23.84
N ARG A 152 -18.48 9.71 22.68
CA ARG A 152 -17.40 8.76 22.38
C ARG A 152 -16.05 9.48 22.30
N LEU A 153 -15.97 10.65 21.65
CA LEU A 153 -14.73 11.42 21.55
C LEU A 153 -14.24 11.91 22.93
N ARG A 154 -15.14 12.26 23.86
CA ARG A 154 -14.79 12.61 25.26
C ARG A 154 -14.21 11.41 26.01
N GLU A 155 -14.87 10.24 25.95
CA GLU A 155 -14.39 9.02 26.58
C GLU A 155 -13.05 8.60 26.01
N PHE A 156 -12.89 8.69 24.69
CA PHE A 156 -11.62 8.37 24.06
C PHE A 156 -10.49 9.32 24.50
N ALA A 157 -10.74 10.64 24.59
CA ALA A 157 -9.76 11.59 25.10
C ALA A 157 -9.30 11.26 26.54
N GLN A 158 -10.20 10.74 27.37
CA GLN A 158 -9.86 10.29 28.73
C GLN A 158 -8.99 9.04 28.70
N VAL A 159 -9.33 8.05 27.86
CA VAL A 159 -8.55 6.80 27.72
C VAL A 159 -7.15 7.03 27.21
N LEU A 160 -6.95 8.03 26.35
CA LEU A 160 -5.61 8.42 25.89
C LEU A 160 -4.68 8.92 27.03
N ARG A 161 -5.20 9.14 28.24
CA ARG A 161 -4.41 9.51 29.44
C ARG A 161 -4.19 8.35 30.41
N GLN A 162 -4.85 7.23 30.17
CA GLN A 162 -4.80 6.06 31.04
C GLN A 162 -3.82 5.03 30.47
N LYS A 163 -3.19 4.23 31.36
CA LYS A 163 -2.40 3.08 30.91
C LYS A 163 -3.32 2.09 30.19
N SER A 164 -2.92 1.66 29.00
CA SER A 164 -3.69 0.71 28.17
C SER A 164 -2.77 -0.39 27.67
N ASP A 165 -3.31 -1.61 27.56
CA ASP A 165 -2.65 -2.75 26.89
C ASP A 165 -3.06 -2.86 25.40
N ASP A 166 -3.98 -2.03 24.94
CA ASP A 166 -4.38 -2.00 23.53
C ASP A 166 -3.30 -1.30 22.67
N GLU A 167 -2.78 -2.00 21.67
CA GLU A 167 -1.70 -1.54 20.80
C GLU A 167 -2.07 -0.23 20.08
N ARG A 168 -3.34 -0.07 19.65
CA ARG A 168 -3.80 1.15 18.97
C ARG A 168 -3.88 2.33 19.92
N ILE A 169 -4.38 2.11 21.14
CA ILE A 169 -4.44 3.16 22.16
C ILE A 169 -3.03 3.60 22.54
N GLN A 170 -2.11 2.67 22.78
CA GLN A 170 -0.69 2.99 23.07
C GLN A 170 -0.07 3.80 21.93
N TYR A 171 -0.35 3.43 20.69
CA TYR A 171 0.12 4.17 19.54
C TYR A 171 -0.40 5.61 19.51
N PHE A 172 -1.74 5.80 19.68
CA PHE A 172 -2.34 7.13 19.67
C PHE A 172 -1.85 8.01 20.81
N GLN A 173 -1.57 7.44 21.99
CA GLN A 173 -0.94 8.16 23.13
C GLN A 173 0.41 8.75 22.78
N ASN A 174 1.15 8.12 21.88
CA ASN A 174 2.49 8.53 21.47
C ASN A 174 2.53 9.45 20.24
N LEU A 175 1.39 9.76 19.64
CA LEU A 175 1.36 10.69 18.51
C LEU A 175 1.89 12.07 18.91
N PRO A 176 2.83 12.66 18.14
CA PRO A 176 3.38 13.98 18.44
C PRO A 176 2.32 15.06 18.63
N ALA A 177 1.22 14.97 17.84
CA ALA A 177 0.10 15.91 17.87
C ALA A 177 -0.73 15.85 19.18
N LEU A 178 -0.60 14.79 19.98
CA LEU A 178 -1.36 14.58 21.22
C LEU A 178 -0.48 14.55 22.48
N ARG A 179 0.81 14.35 22.30
CA ARG A 179 1.76 14.22 23.42
C ARG A 179 1.75 15.49 24.28
N ASN A 180 1.70 15.31 25.59
CA ASN A 180 1.73 16.40 26.60
C ASN A 180 0.51 17.36 26.57
N LEU A 181 -0.57 17.03 25.88
CA LEU A 181 -1.79 17.82 25.94
C LEU A 181 -2.63 17.46 27.18
N SER A 182 -3.39 18.43 27.72
CA SER A 182 -4.44 18.16 28.72
C SER A 182 -5.63 17.45 28.07
N ASP A 183 -6.49 16.79 28.87
CA ASP A 183 -7.70 16.09 28.40
C ASP A 183 -8.60 16.99 27.54
N ARG A 184 -8.79 18.24 27.99
CA ARG A 184 -9.55 19.24 27.24
C ARG A 184 -8.92 19.50 25.86
N LYS A 185 -7.61 19.69 25.79
CA LYS A 185 -6.91 19.95 24.53
C LYS A 185 -6.89 18.72 23.61
N ILE A 186 -6.79 17.50 24.18
CA ILE A 186 -6.94 16.27 23.41
C ILE A 186 -8.33 16.21 22.81
N TYR A 187 -9.40 16.44 23.60
CA TYR A 187 -10.76 16.46 23.11
C TYR A 187 -10.98 17.50 22.01
N GLU A 188 -10.48 18.73 22.20
CA GLU A 188 -10.54 19.80 21.19
C GLU A 188 -9.86 19.38 19.89
N ARG A 189 -8.66 18.76 19.99
CA ARG A 189 -7.91 18.28 18.82
C ARG A 189 -8.63 17.13 18.11
N VAL A 190 -9.07 16.11 18.82
CA VAL A 190 -9.80 14.96 18.26
C VAL A 190 -11.12 15.41 17.63
N SER A 191 -11.81 16.38 18.23
CA SER A 191 -13.04 16.96 17.68
C SER A 191 -12.79 17.71 16.36
N ALA A 192 -11.70 18.47 16.27
CA ALA A 192 -11.32 19.14 15.03
C ALA A 192 -11.00 18.13 13.92
N GLU A 193 -10.28 17.06 14.26
CA GLU A 193 -9.99 15.98 13.31
C GLU A 193 -11.24 15.19 12.90
N TYR A 194 -12.18 14.98 13.81
CA TYR A 194 -13.48 14.41 13.48
C TYR A 194 -14.20 15.24 12.41
N LEU A 195 -14.30 16.56 12.58
CA LEU A 195 -14.94 17.43 11.61
C LEU A 195 -14.25 17.36 10.24
N ARG A 196 -12.90 17.33 10.24
CA ARG A 196 -12.10 17.19 9.02
C ARG A 196 -12.34 15.84 8.33
N ALA A 197 -12.24 14.74 9.07
CA ALA A 197 -12.41 13.39 8.54
C ALA A 197 -13.83 13.15 8.01
N MET A 198 -14.86 13.63 8.72
CA MET A 198 -16.25 13.48 8.28
C MET A 198 -16.55 14.33 7.04
N THR A 199 -15.98 15.54 6.96
CA THR A 199 -16.10 16.39 5.75
C THR A 199 -15.48 15.69 4.54
N PHE A 200 -14.26 15.15 4.68
CA PHE A 200 -13.61 14.39 3.61
C PHE A 200 -14.47 13.17 3.21
N LEU A 201 -14.93 12.41 4.18
CA LEU A 201 -15.72 11.19 3.92
C LEU A 201 -17.04 11.53 3.20
N TYR A 202 -17.76 12.57 3.63
CA TYR A 202 -18.96 13.01 2.94
C TYR A 202 -18.70 13.41 1.48
N ARG A 203 -17.66 14.21 1.25
CA ARG A 203 -17.27 14.62 -0.11
C ARG A 203 -16.93 13.43 -0.99
N LYS A 204 -16.20 12.45 -0.45
CA LYS A 204 -15.84 11.24 -1.17
C LYS A 204 -17.03 10.33 -1.47
N GLU A 205 -17.88 10.04 -0.47
CA GLU A 205 -18.92 9.03 -0.58
C GLU A 205 -20.21 9.54 -1.22
N PHE A 206 -20.54 10.80 -1.02
CA PHE A 206 -21.82 11.38 -1.44
C PHE A 206 -21.66 12.46 -2.51
N ALA A 207 -20.79 13.44 -2.32
CA ALA A 207 -20.64 14.53 -3.28
C ALA A 207 -20.11 14.05 -4.64
N ALA A 208 -19.20 13.12 -4.65
CA ALA A 208 -18.67 12.54 -5.91
C ALA A 208 -19.75 11.90 -6.79
N LYS A 209 -20.84 11.40 -6.18
CA LYS A 209 -21.98 10.81 -6.91
C LYS A 209 -22.85 11.85 -7.62
N SER A 210 -22.65 13.13 -7.34
CA SER A 210 -23.39 14.24 -7.96
C SER A 210 -22.86 14.60 -9.35
N PHE A 211 -21.68 14.12 -9.73
CA PHE A 211 -21.09 14.40 -11.04
C PHE A 211 -21.79 13.59 -12.15
N LEU A 212 -21.97 14.24 -13.29
CA LEU A 212 -22.60 13.63 -14.47
C LEU A 212 -21.69 12.62 -15.18
N HIS A 213 -20.36 12.81 -15.05
CA HIS A 213 -19.37 12.01 -15.74
C HIS A 213 -18.39 11.38 -14.75
N ASP A 214 -18.09 10.08 -14.93
CA ASP A 214 -17.17 9.32 -14.07
C ASP A 214 -15.75 9.94 -14.03
N GLN A 215 -15.29 10.57 -15.11
CA GLN A 215 -13.99 11.23 -15.15
C GLN A 215 -13.93 12.46 -14.25
N GLU A 216 -15.00 13.25 -14.19
CA GLU A 216 -15.10 14.42 -13.31
C GLU A 216 -15.13 13.96 -11.83
N ALA A 217 -15.92 12.93 -11.54
CA ALA A 217 -15.95 12.32 -10.22
C ALA A 217 -14.58 11.79 -9.80
N ALA A 218 -13.85 11.11 -10.69
CA ALA A 218 -12.50 10.61 -10.42
C ALA A 218 -11.50 11.74 -10.17
N ALA A 219 -11.52 12.80 -10.97
CA ALA A 219 -10.67 13.99 -10.78
C ALA A 219 -10.97 14.69 -9.44
N TYR A 220 -12.25 14.86 -9.10
CA TYR A 220 -12.68 15.43 -7.82
C TYR A 220 -12.19 14.59 -6.63
N VAL A 221 -12.36 13.27 -6.67
CA VAL A 221 -11.88 12.36 -5.62
C VAL A 221 -10.37 12.41 -5.49
N ALA A 222 -9.63 12.45 -6.60
CA ALA A 222 -8.16 12.59 -6.57
C ALA A 222 -7.75 13.92 -5.89
N ALA A 223 -8.41 15.04 -6.23
CA ALA A 223 -8.15 16.32 -5.57
C ALA A 223 -8.42 16.28 -4.05
N LEU A 224 -9.43 15.55 -3.59
CA LEU A 224 -9.66 15.32 -2.16
C LEU A 224 -8.52 14.55 -1.50
N TYR A 225 -8.02 13.50 -2.15
CA TYR A 225 -6.88 12.72 -1.63
C TYR A 225 -5.59 13.53 -1.58
N GLN A 226 -5.36 14.43 -2.54
CA GLN A 226 -4.19 15.31 -2.54
C GLN A 226 -4.23 16.34 -1.40
N GLN A 227 -5.42 16.70 -0.90
CA GLN A 227 -5.61 17.67 0.18
C GLN A 227 -5.66 17.07 1.58
N ARG A 228 -5.56 15.74 1.72
CA ARG A 228 -5.59 15.06 3.03
C ARG A 228 -4.26 14.41 3.39
N GLY A 229 -4.15 13.94 4.63
CA GLY A 229 -3.05 13.10 5.07
C GLY A 229 -2.98 11.76 4.34
N HIS A 230 -1.81 11.12 4.37
CA HIS A 230 -1.65 9.78 3.86
C HIS A 230 -2.25 8.75 4.81
N SER A 231 -3.13 7.89 4.32
CA SER A 231 -3.70 6.77 5.06
C SER A 231 -3.04 5.47 4.64
N THR A 232 -2.85 4.57 5.59
CA THR A 232 -2.27 3.23 5.34
C THR A 232 -3.34 2.15 5.19
N ASP A 233 -4.63 2.49 5.33
CA ASP A 233 -5.71 1.51 5.28
C ASP A 233 -5.71 0.74 3.96
N THR A 234 -5.84 -0.58 4.08
CA THR A 234 -6.00 -1.49 2.96
C THR A 234 -7.19 -2.42 3.21
N GLN A 235 -7.74 -3.00 2.15
CA GLN A 235 -8.91 -3.90 2.23
C GLN A 235 -8.67 -5.16 1.42
N VAL A 236 -9.21 -6.29 1.89
CA VAL A 236 -9.05 -7.59 1.22
C VAL A 236 -9.64 -7.56 -0.20
N GLU A 237 -10.65 -6.74 -0.43
CA GLU A 237 -11.30 -6.53 -1.72
C GLU A 237 -10.33 -6.02 -2.79
N ALA A 238 -9.41 -5.11 -2.44
CA ALA A 238 -8.39 -4.61 -3.38
C ALA A 238 -7.46 -5.72 -3.89
N GLY A 239 -7.22 -6.76 -3.08
CA GLY A 239 -6.46 -7.94 -3.49
C GLY A 239 -7.14 -8.74 -4.59
N PHE A 240 -8.47 -8.70 -4.71
CA PHE A 240 -9.20 -9.40 -5.77
C PHE A 240 -8.93 -8.78 -7.15
N ALA A 241 -8.96 -7.47 -7.29
CA ALA A 241 -8.63 -6.82 -8.55
C ALA A 241 -7.18 -7.13 -9.00
N ILE A 242 -6.23 -7.13 -8.05
CA ILE A 242 -4.84 -7.52 -8.32
C ILE A 242 -4.77 -8.97 -8.80
N HIS A 243 -5.48 -9.90 -8.13
CA HIS A 243 -5.53 -11.31 -8.52
C HIS A 243 -6.02 -11.48 -9.96
N GLU A 244 -7.10 -10.80 -10.33
CA GLU A 244 -7.66 -10.84 -11.69
C GLU A 244 -6.73 -10.17 -12.72
N GLY A 245 -6.02 -9.11 -12.34
CA GLY A 245 -4.97 -8.51 -13.16
C GLY A 245 -3.82 -9.49 -13.43
N LEU A 246 -3.34 -10.17 -12.39
CA LEU A 246 -2.31 -11.21 -12.51
C LEU A 246 -2.79 -12.41 -13.32
N ALA A 247 -4.06 -12.80 -13.21
CA ALA A 247 -4.66 -13.84 -14.03
C ALA A 247 -4.66 -13.44 -15.52
N ALA A 248 -4.95 -12.17 -15.84
CA ALA A 248 -4.86 -11.64 -17.19
C ALA A 248 -3.42 -11.65 -17.73
N VAL A 249 -2.43 -11.31 -16.90
CA VAL A 249 -1.01 -11.43 -17.24
C VAL A 249 -0.66 -12.89 -17.54
N SER A 250 -1.06 -13.83 -16.68
CA SER A 250 -0.81 -15.27 -16.87
C SER A 250 -1.40 -15.78 -18.20
N ALA A 251 -2.64 -15.41 -18.49
CA ALA A 251 -3.30 -15.79 -19.73
C ALA A 251 -2.57 -15.25 -20.97
N ARG A 252 -2.11 -13.98 -20.91
CA ARG A 252 -1.35 -13.35 -21.98
C ARG A 252 0.00 -14.05 -22.23
N LEU A 253 0.78 -14.29 -21.18
CA LEU A 253 2.07 -14.97 -21.28
C LEU A 253 1.93 -16.37 -21.88
N THR A 254 0.85 -17.08 -21.52
CA THR A 254 0.54 -18.40 -22.09
C THR A 254 0.20 -18.30 -23.58
N ALA A 255 -0.60 -17.30 -23.97
CA ALA A 255 -1.01 -17.10 -25.38
C ALA A 255 0.20 -16.71 -26.27
N GLU A 256 1.13 -15.92 -25.76
CA GLU A 256 2.35 -15.50 -26.46
C GLU A 256 3.40 -16.62 -26.54
N LYS A 257 3.13 -17.81 -26.02
CA LYS A 257 4.09 -18.94 -25.91
C LYS A 257 5.42 -18.50 -25.29
N SER A 258 5.36 -17.52 -24.42
CA SER A 258 6.51 -17.03 -23.66
C SER A 258 6.85 -18.05 -22.57
N GLU A 259 7.20 -19.28 -22.98
CA GLU A 259 7.61 -20.34 -22.06
C GLU A 259 8.78 -19.83 -21.21
N GLY A 260 8.54 -19.75 -19.89
CA GLY A 260 9.57 -19.41 -18.92
C GLY A 260 9.65 -17.94 -18.51
N LEU A 261 8.71 -17.06 -18.91
CA LEU A 261 8.67 -15.72 -18.32
C LEU A 261 8.10 -15.80 -16.90
N LEU A 262 9.00 -16.04 -15.94
CA LEU A 262 8.66 -16.02 -14.53
C LEU A 262 8.81 -14.58 -13.99
N LEU A 263 7.93 -14.21 -13.07
CA LEU A 263 7.94 -12.92 -12.39
C LEU A 263 8.66 -13.08 -11.04
N ASP A 264 9.98 -13.32 -11.07
CA ASP A 264 10.75 -13.67 -9.89
C ASP A 264 10.99 -12.48 -8.96
N ASN A 265 11.18 -11.28 -9.53
CA ASN A 265 11.48 -10.06 -8.81
C ASN A 265 10.25 -9.14 -8.83
N VAL A 266 9.55 -9.04 -7.72
CA VAL A 266 8.31 -8.26 -7.59
C VAL A 266 8.50 -7.14 -6.57
N LEU A 267 8.04 -5.94 -6.92
CA LEU A 267 7.99 -4.80 -6.01
C LEU A 267 6.53 -4.42 -5.73
N ILE A 268 6.19 -4.26 -4.45
CA ILE A 268 4.93 -3.65 -4.01
C ILE A 268 5.23 -2.27 -3.42
N ILE A 269 4.58 -1.25 -3.95
CA ILE A 269 4.69 0.13 -3.47
C ILE A 269 3.46 0.48 -2.66
N GLY A 270 3.66 0.89 -1.41
CA GLY A 270 2.61 1.25 -0.48
C GLY A 270 1.69 0.07 -0.12
N PRO A 271 2.23 -1.07 0.40
CA PRO A 271 1.40 -2.21 0.78
C PRO A 271 0.37 -1.88 1.86
N GLY A 272 0.58 -0.81 2.59
CA GLY A 272 -0.34 -0.34 3.62
C GLY A 272 -0.40 -1.23 4.85
N MET A 273 -1.25 -0.84 5.79
CA MET A 273 -1.48 -1.55 7.04
C MET A 273 -2.89 -1.27 7.55
N ASP A 274 -3.67 -2.32 7.85
CA ASP A 274 -4.97 -2.20 8.51
C ASP A 274 -4.79 -1.74 9.95
N PHE A 275 -4.61 -0.44 10.16
CA PHE A 275 -4.40 0.09 11.48
C PHE A 275 -5.71 0.46 12.18
N ALA A 276 -6.59 1.17 11.51
CA ALA A 276 -7.94 1.47 11.97
C ALA A 276 -8.90 1.47 10.77
N PRO A 277 -9.27 0.30 10.24
CA PRO A 277 -10.17 0.19 9.11
C PRO A 277 -11.52 0.84 9.42
N ARG A 278 -12.10 1.49 8.42
CA ARG A 278 -13.39 2.21 8.53
C ARG A 278 -14.58 1.27 8.44
N THR A 279 -14.55 0.22 9.25
CA THR A 279 -15.57 -0.81 9.30
C THR A 279 -15.85 -1.20 10.75
N ASP A 280 -17.01 -1.76 11.01
CA ASP A 280 -17.39 -2.37 12.29
C ASP A 280 -16.55 -3.61 12.67
N LEU A 281 -15.63 -3.99 11.80
CA LEU A 281 -14.69 -5.11 11.99
C LEU A 281 -13.40 -4.70 12.72
N LEU A 282 -13.21 -3.42 13.03
CA LEU A 282 -11.97 -2.86 13.58
C LEU A 282 -11.43 -3.63 14.78
N ASP A 283 -12.30 -4.03 15.69
CA ASP A 283 -11.88 -4.76 16.91
C ASP A 283 -11.50 -6.23 16.64
N TRP A 284 -11.78 -6.75 15.45
CA TRP A 284 -11.54 -8.14 15.03
C TRP A 284 -10.33 -8.30 14.09
N VAL A 285 -9.87 -7.21 13.51
CA VAL A 285 -8.70 -7.18 12.65
C VAL A 285 -7.57 -6.48 13.39
N PRO A 286 -6.48 -7.18 13.75
CA PRO A 286 -5.31 -6.53 14.37
C PRO A 286 -4.61 -5.60 13.36
N PRO A 287 -3.77 -4.65 13.82
CA PRO A 287 -2.88 -3.92 12.94
C PRO A 287 -2.00 -4.89 12.15
N GLN A 288 -2.15 -4.91 10.83
CA GLN A 288 -1.45 -5.86 9.96
C GLN A 288 -1.32 -5.35 8.52
N SER A 289 -0.23 -5.73 7.85
CA SER A 289 -0.04 -5.54 6.41
C SER A 289 -0.18 -6.91 5.74
N TYR A 290 -1.31 -7.18 5.09
CA TYR A 290 -1.59 -8.49 4.48
C TYR A 290 -1.40 -8.51 2.96
N GLN A 291 -1.41 -7.36 2.29
CA GLN A 291 -1.36 -7.25 0.82
C GLN A 291 -0.17 -8.00 0.19
N PRO A 292 1.07 -7.92 0.72
CA PRO A 292 2.19 -8.68 0.15
C PRO A 292 1.96 -10.19 0.15
N PHE A 293 1.28 -10.69 1.16
CA PHE A 293 0.94 -12.11 1.27
C PHE A 293 -0.15 -12.52 0.27
N ALA A 294 -1.15 -11.65 0.05
CA ALA A 294 -2.18 -11.88 -0.97
C ALA A 294 -1.60 -11.87 -2.40
N VAL A 295 -0.61 -11.01 -2.65
CA VAL A 295 0.12 -10.97 -3.92
C VAL A 295 0.96 -12.24 -4.09
N ALA A 296 1.71 -12.65 -3.06
CA ALA A 296 2.49 -13.90 -3.09
C ALA A 296 1.61 -15.12 -3.37
N ASP A 297 0.46 -15.23 -2.68
CA ASP A 297 -0.52 -16.30 -2.93
C ASP A 297 -1.00 -16.32 -4.37
N SER A 298 -1.35 -15.15 -4.93
CA SER A 298 -1.81 -15.03 -6.31
C SER A 298 -0.74 -15.41 -7.33
N LEU A 299 0.51 -14.97 -7.13
CA LEU A 299 1.64 -15.31 -8.01
C LEU A 299 1.90 -16.81 -8.05
N LEU A 300 1.92 -17.45 -6.87
CA LEU A 300 2.15 -18.90 -6.75
C LEU A 300 0.97 -19.70 -7.33
N LYS A 301 -0.26 -19.34 -7.01
CA LYS A 301 -1.46 -20.01 -7.51
C LYS A 301 -1.57 -19.94 -9.03
N LEU A 302 -1.23 -18.80 -9.62
CA LEU A 302 -1.26 -18.59 -11.08
C LEU A 302 0.00 -19.10 -11.78
N LYS A 303 0.93 -19.72 -11.05
CA LYS A 303 2.22 -20.24 -11.56
C LYS A 303 3.07 -19.20 -12.29
N LEU A 304 2.94 -17.94 -11.87
CA LEU A 304 3.75 -16.81 -12.38
C LEU A 304 5.15 -16.79 -11.78
N VAL A 305 5.37 -17.52 -10.68
CA VAL A 305 6.66 -17.68 -10.00
C VAL A 305 6.74 -19.05 -9.35
N ALA A 306 7.93 -19.63 -9.28
CA ALA A 306 8.18 -20.82 -8.48
C ALA A 306 8.42 -20.45 -6.99
N PRO A 307 7.98 -21.28 -6.00
CA PRO A 307 8.08 -20.93 -4.59
C PRO A 307 9.51 -20.63 -4.11
N ASP A 308 10.50 -21.31 -4.64
CA ASP A 308 11.92 -21.13 -4.32
C ASP A 308 12.54 -19.89 -4.99
N ARG A 309 11.90 -19.37 -6.03
CA ARG A 309 12.35 -18.17 -6.78
C ARG A 309 11.65 -16.89 -6.39
N LEU A 310 10.54 -16.96 -5.67
CA LEU A 310 9.78 -15.78 -5.25
C LEU A 310 10.67 -14.80 -4.47
N ARG A 311 10.75 -13.56 -4.94
CA ARG A 311 11.38 -12.42 -4.27
C ARG A 311 10.42 -11.26 -4.30
N LEU A 312 9.97 -10.84 -3.13
CA LEU A 312 8.96 -9.82 -3.00
C LEU A 312 9.47 -8.71 -2.10
N ASP A 313 9.83 -7.60 -2.73
CA ASP A 313 10.20 -6.37 -2.04
C ASP A 313 8.96 -5.51 -1.83
N CYS A 314 8.90 -4.83 -0.68
CA CYS A 314 7.88 -3.87 -0.33
C CYS A 314 8.55 -2.53 -0.01
N VAL A 315 7.98 -1.44 -0.48
CA VAL A 315 8.42 -0.11 -0.08
C VAL A 315 7.23 0.71 0.39
N ASP A 316 7.41 1.40 1.51
CA ASP A 316 6.38 2.26 2.09
C ASP A 316 7.02 3.50 2.71
N ILE A 317 6.30 4.62 2.73
CA ILE A 317 6.74 5.83 3.44
C ILE A 317 6.57 5.68 4.96
N ASN A 318 5.66 4.79 5.40
CA ASN A 318 5.35 4.58 6.81
C ASN A 318 6.28 3.52 7.41
N PRO A 319 7.16 3.89 8.36
CA PRO A 319 8.08 2.94 8.99
C PRO A 319 7.37 1.79 9.72
N ARG A 320 6.14 1.98 10.22
CA ARG A 320 5.40 0.90 10.90
C ARG A 320 5.02 -0.24 9.95
N VAL A 321 4.68 0.07 8.70
CA VAL A 321 4.43 -0.94 7.66
C VAL A 321 5.70 -1.75 7.41
N VAL A 322 6.83 -1.06 7.29
CA VAL A 322 8.16 -1.67 7.08
C VAL A 322 8.53 -2.57 8.26
N ASP A 323 8.37 -2.07 9.48
CA ASP A 323 8.68 -2.82 10.71
C ASP A 323 7.78 -4.05 10.87
N PHE A 324 6.47 -3.92 10.58
CA PHE A 324 5.56 -5.05 10.62
C PHE A 324 6.03 -6.16 9.67
N LEU A 325 6.28 -5.85 8.40
CA LEU A 325 6.67 -6.83 7.38
C LEU A 325 8.01 -7.50 7.70
N ASN A 326 9.03 -6.74 8.09
CA ASN A 326 10.35 -7.27 8.40
C ASN A 326 10.36 -8.14 9.69
N ASN A 327 9.46 -7.86 10.63
CA ASN A 327 9.33 -8.65 11.85
C ASN A 327 8.40 -9.84 11.70
N PHE A 328 7.52 -9.85 10.69
CA PHE A 328 6.51 -10.90 10.53
C PHE A 328 7.11 -12.29 10.38
N ALA A 329 8.16 -12.44 9.60
CA ALA A 329 8.86 -13.73 9.41
C ALA A 329 9.43 -14.32 10.72
N ARG A 330 9.77 -13.46 11.68
CA ARG A 330 10.35 -13.84 12.99
C ARG A 330 9.28 -14.19 14.03
N ARG A 331 8.00 -13.89 13.78
CA ARG A 331 6.90 -14.21 14.70
C ARG A 331 6.68 -15.72 14.77
N ASN A 332 6.42 -16.24 15.96
CA ASN A 332 6.10 -17.65 16.15
C ASN A 332 4.75 -18.03 15.56
N ASP A 333 3.78 -17.12 15.62
CA ASP A 333 2.41 -17.36 15.21
C ASP A 333 2.13 -17.03 13.72
N ARG A 334 2.89 -16.13 13.09
CA ARG A 334 2.74 -15.69 11.69
C ARG A 334 1.31 -15.73 11.15
N LYS A 335 0.36 -15.24 11.95
CA LYS A 335 -1.07 -15.24 11.63
C LYS A 335 -1.51 -13.88 11.09
N LEU A 336 -2.34 -13.94 10.05
CA LEU A 336 -3.08 -12.80 9.49
C LEU A 336 -4.57 -13.05 9.65
N ALA A 337 -5.31 -12.05 10.10
CA ALA A 337 -6.77 -12.08 10.15
C ALA A 337 -7.33 -11.51 8.84
N LEU A 338 -7.78 -12.36 7.94
CA LEU A 338 -8.40 -11.96 6.68
C LEU A 338 -9.90 -11.86 6.90
N VAL A 339 -10.43 -10.64 6.81
CA VAL A 339 -11.85 -10.37 7.00
C VAL A 339 -12.32 -9.49 5.86
N SER A 340 -13.36 -9.91 5.14
CA SER A 340 -13.98 -9.09 4.10
C SER A 340 -14.66 -7.88 4.74
N GLY A 341 -14.36 -6.67 4.28
CA GLY A 341 -15.05 -5.45 4.69
C GLY A 341 -16.50 -5.40 4.21
N LEU A 342 -16.87 -6.27 3.27
CA LEU A 342 -18.21 -6.37 2.72
C LEU A 342 -18.94 -7.58 3.28
N ALA A 343 -20.16 -7.35 3.78
CA ALA A 343 -21.07 -8.42 4.18
C ALA A 343 -21.78 -8.98 2.96
N ASP A 344 -21.94 -10.32 2.90
CA ASP A 344 -22.76 -11.00 1.90
C ASP A 344 -24.24 -10.89 2.28
N ARG A 345 -24.95 -9.94 1.68
CA ARG A 345 -26.36 -9.64 1.96
C ARG A 345 -27.21 -9.80 0.71
N THR A 346 -28.48 -10.12 0.90
CA THR A 346 -29.43 -10.31 -0.21
C THR A 346 -29.55 -9.06 -1.09
N GLU A 347 -29.54 -7.86 -0.48
CA GLU A 347 -29.65 -6.58 -1.15
C GLU A 347 -28.38 -6.20 -1.93
N ARG A 348 -27.25 -6.76 -1.52
CA ARG A 348 -25.94 -6.54 -2.12
C ARG A 348 -25.07 -7.79 -1.98
N PRO A 349 -25.37 -8.85 -2.76
CA PRO A 349 -24.63 -10.11 -2.69
C PRO A 349 -23.18 -9.94 -3.17
N LEU A 350 -22.28 -10.66 -2.55
CA LEU A 350 -20.92 -10.79 -3.04
C LEU A 350 -20.90 -11.56 -4.36
N SER A 351 -20.10 -11.15 -5.33
CA SER A 351 -19.96 -11.88 -6.60
C SER A 351 -19.39 -13.28 -6.41
N ALA A 352 -19.74 -14.20 -7.29
CA ALA A 352 -19.19 -15.56 -7.26
C ALA A 352 -17.66 -15.57 -7.41
N GLY A 353 -17.12 -14.68 -8.25
CA GLY A 353 -15.66 -14.50 -8.42
C GLY A 353 -14.97 -14.08 -7.12
N TYR A 354 -15.50 -13.07 -6.45
CA TYR A 354 -14.94 -12.61 -5.19
C TYR A 354 -15.04 -13.67 -4.09
N LYS A 355 -16.18 -14.35 -3.95
CA LYS A 355 -16.35 -15.48 -2.99
C LYS A 355 -15.33 -16.58 -3.23
N ASN A 356 -15.12 -16.96 -4.48
CA ASN A 356 -14.12 -17.97 -4.84
C ASN A 356 -12.71 -17.49 -4.54
N TYR A 357 -12.37 -16.23 -4.89
CA TYR A 357 -11.10 -15.62 -4.54
C TYR A 357 -10.86 -15.67 -3.03
N PHE A 358 -11.81 -15.18 -2.22
CA PHE A 358 -11.68 -15.16 -0.76
C PHE A 358 -11.50 -16.57 -0.18
N THR A 359 -12.26 -17.56 -0.68
CA THR A 359 -12.15 -18.95 -0.25
C THR A 359 -10.75 -19.51 -0.51
N GLN A 360 -10.18 -19.21 -1.67
CA GLN A 360 -8.87 -19.71 -2.09
C GLN A 360 -7.68 -18.92 -1.54
N LEU A 361 -7.89 -17.66 -1.14
CA LEU A 361 -6.85 -16.76 -0.65
C LEU A 361 -6.04 -17.40 0.49
N GLY A 362 -4.74 -17.47 0.33
CA GLY A 362 -3.79 -17.97 1.29
C GLY A 362 -3.44 -19.45 1.19
N LEU A 363 -4.14 -20.23 0.35
CA LEU A 363 -3.89 -21.68 0.23
C LEU A 363 -2.52 -22.02 -0.38
N SER A 364 -1.92 -21.12 -1.16
CA SER A 364 -0.60 -21.33 -1.78
C SER A 364 0.55 -20.89 -0.86
N ILE A 365 0.26 -20.21 0.26
CA ILE A 365 1.29 -19.61 1.13
C ILE A 365 1.17 -20.07 2.59
N GLY A 366 0.18 -20.86 2.93
CA GLY A 366 -0.02 -21.28 4.31
C GLY A 366 -1.29 -22.08 4.53
N GLN A 367 -1.72 -22.12 5.78
CA GLN A 367 -2.87 -22.89 6.21
C GLN A 367 -3.96 -21.97 6.78
N PRO A 368 -5.18 -22.00 6.21
CA PRO A 368 -6.31 -21.28 6.76
C PRO A 368 -6.83 -21.97 8.03
N GLU A 369 -7.13 -21.16 9.04
CA GLU A 369 -7.79 -21.54 10.26
C GLU A 369 -9.14 -20.79 10.37
N SER A 370 -10.11 -21.33 11.08
CA SER A 370 -11.40 -20.63 11.26
C SER A 370 -11.24 -19.41 12.18
N LEU A 371 -11.80 -18.28 11.75
CA LEU A 371 -12.01 -17.10 12.59
C LEU A 371 -13.50 -16.96 12.89
N ARG A 372 -13.88 -17.04 14.17
CA ARG A 372 -15.28 -16.87 14.59
C ARG A 372 -15.56 -15.39 14.84
N LEU A 373 -16.40 -14.81 14.02
CA LEU A 373 -16.96 -13.48 14.25
C LEU A 373 -18.21 -13.54 15.14
N PRO A 374 -18.55 -12.45 15.84
CA PRO A 374 -19.83 -12.32 16.55
C PRO A 374 -21.03 -12.53 15.61
N ILE A 375 -22.21 -12.75 16.22
CA ILE A 375 -23.43 -13.09 15.47
C ILE A 375 -23.85 -11.99 14.51
N ASP A 376 -23.67 -10.74 14.89
CA ASP A 376 -23.96 -9.52 14.11
C ASP A 376 -23.01 -9.31 12.90
N LEU A 377 -21.84 -9.94 12.92
CA LEU A 377 -20.82 -9.85 11.86
C LEU A 377 -20.68 -11.13 11.02
N ARG A 378 -21.52 -12.13 11.23
CA ARG A 378 -21.42 -13.44 10.55
C ARG A 378 -21.64 -13.39 9.02
N ALA A 379 -22.22 -12.31 8.53
CA ALA A 379 -22.38 -12.10 7.09
C ALA A 379 -21.06 -11.72 6.39
N HIS A 380 -20.00 -11.41 7.15
CA HIS A 380 -18.67 -11.16 6.61
C HIS A 380 -17.89 -12.48 6.47
N SER A 381 -17.21 -12.64 5.34
CA SER A 381 -16.26 -13.74 5.19
C SER A 381 -15.02 -13.49 6.05
N ALA A 382 -14.60 -14.47 6.83
CA ALA A 382 -13.48 -14.34 7.75
C ALA A 382 -12.68 -15.64 7.88
N LYS A 383 -11.36 -15.53 7.99
CA LYS A 383 -10.44 -16.62 8.33
C LYS A 383 -9.14 -16.10 8.93
N LEU A 384 -8.47 -16.94 9.72
CA LEU A 384 -7.07 -16.73 10.05
C LEU A 384 -6.21 -17.45 9.02
N LEU A 385 -5.11 -16.86 8.62
CA LEU A 385 -4.13 -17.47 7.75
C LEU A 385 -2.81 -17.60 8.51
N ARG A 386 -2.36 -18.83 8.73
CA ARG A 386 -1.01 -19.10 9.25
C ARG A 386 -0.06 -19.22 8.06
N VAL A 387 0.75 -18.19 7.86
CA VAL A 387 1.71 -18.12 6.74
C VAL A 387 2.92 -19.02 7.03
N GLU A 388 3.38 -19.75 6.01
CA GLU A 388 4.60 -20.55 6.06
C GLU A 388 5.84 -19.69 6.27
N ALA A 389 6.79 -20.16 7.09
CA ALA A 389 8.01 -19.43 7.39
C ALA A 389 8.84 -19.17 6.13
N ALA A 390 8.89 -20.13 5.21
CA ALA A 390 9.62 -20.02 3.94
C ALA A 390 9.08 -18.88 3.08
N ILE A 391 7.75 -18.67 3.04
CA ILE A 391 7.12 -17.58 2.28
C ILE A 391 7.31 -16.25 3.01
N ALA A 392 7.08 -16.21 4.32
CA ALA A 392 7.27 -14.99 5.09
C ALA A 392 8.72 -14.45 4.99
N GLY A 393 9.71 -15.36 4.93
CA GLY A 393 11.12 -15.01 4.74
C GLY A 393 11.49 -14.50 3.34
N ARG A 394 10.57 -14.53 2.37
CA ARG A 394 10.76 -14.01 1.00
C ARG A 394 10.24 -12.59 0.81
N ILE A 395 9.62 -12.02 1.83
CA ILE A 395 9.06 -10.68 1.82
C ILE A 395 9.97 -9.77 2.61
N HIS A 396 10.48 -8.73 1.96
CA HIS A 396 11.38 -7.74 2.56
C HIS A 396 10.81 -6.35 2.37
N ALA A 397 10.92 -5.50 3.39
CA ALA A 397 10.39 -4.14 3.32
C ALA A 397 11.46 -3.09 3.60
N ARG A 398 11.35 -1.94 2.91
CA ARG A 398 12.20 -0.76 3.12
C ARG A 398 11.38 0.52 3.12
N GLN A 399 11.81 1.50 3.89
CA GLN A 399 11.23 2.82 3.84
C GLN A 399 11.70 3.57 2.59
N MET A 400 10.76 3.99 1.73
CA MET A 400 11.05 4.71 0.50
C MET A 400 9.86 5.56 0.06
N ASN A 401 10.12 6.77 -0.40
CA ASN A 401 9.15 7.60 -1.11
C ASN A 401 9.38 7.44 -2.62
N VAL A 402 8.50 6.71 -3.29
CA VAL A 402 8.61 6.43 -4.74
C VAL A 402 8.58 7.69 -5.62
N VAL A 403 8.05 8.80 -5.11
CA VAL A 403 8.04 10.08 -5.83
C VAL A 403 9.46 10.65 -5.96
N THR A 404 10.26 10.54 -4.88
CA THR A 404 11.56 11.21 -4.77
C THR A 404 12.74 10.25 -4.73
N GLN A 405 12.47 8.94 -4.69
CA GLN A 405 13.49 7.91 -4.51
C GLN A 405 13.19 6.67 -5.36
N ARG A 406 14.22 5.88 -5.61
CA ARG A 406 14.11 4.58 -6.28
C ARG A 406 15.09 3.56 -5.71
N CYS A 407 14.75 2.29 -5.85
CA CYS A 407 15.67 1.19 -5.59
C CYS A 407 16.71 1.08 -6.73
N VAL A 408 17.97 0.93 -6.37
CA VAL A 408 19.04 0.53 -7.28
C VAL A 408 19.40 -0.91 -6.95
N ASN A 409 19.15 -1.79 -7.90
CA ASN A 409 19.25 -3.23 -7.73
C ASN A 409 20.28 -3.84 -8.67
N ALA A 410 20.82 -4.99 -8.29
CA ALA A 410 21.63 -5.82 -9.21
C ALA A 410 20.75 -6.41 -10.35
N ALA A 411 19.48 -6.67 -10.09
CA ALA A 411 18.48 -7.11 -11.06
C ALA A 411 17.24 -6.22 -11.00
N PRO A 412 16.74 -5.70 -12.14
CA PRO A 412 15.52 -4.92 -12.18
C PRO A 412 14.29 -5.77 -11.89
N TYR A 413 13.16 -5.13 -11.59
CA TYR A 413 11.90 -5.81 -11.29
C TYR A 413 11.19 -6.31 -12.56
N ASP A 414 10.59 -7.49 -12.47
CA ASP A 414 9.70 -8.04 -13.49
C ASP A 414 8.32 -7.42 -13.41
N LEU A 415 7.89 -7.11 -12.19
CA LEU A 415 6.56 -6.61 -11.86
C LEU A 415 6.64 -5.59 -10.74
N VAL A 416 5.93 -4.47 -10.91
CA VAL A 416 5.67 -3.48 -9.88
C VAL A 416 4.15 -3.39 -9.66
N ILE A 417 3.70 -3.42 -8.40
CA ILE A 417 2.29 -3.31 -8.03
C ILE A 417 2.11 -2.06 -7.17
N VAL A 418 1.14 -1.22 -7.53
CA VAL A 418 0.80 0.02 -6.81
C VAL A 418 -0.71 0.12 -6.69
N THR A 419 -1.25 0.02 -5.49
CA THR A 419 -2.70 0.14 -5.27
C THR A 419 -3.03 1.17 -4.20
N ASN A 420 -4.02 2.03 -4.51
CA ASN A 420 -4.49 3.08 -3.61
C ASN A 420 -3.41 4.09 -3.16
N VAL A 421 -2.30 4.20 -3.89
CA VAL A 421 -1.19 5.14 -3.64
C VAL A 421 -1.27 6.35 -4.56
N PHE A 422 -1.46 6.12 -5.85
CA PHE A 422 -1.49 7.19 -6.85
C PHE A 422 -2.55 8.28 -6.62
N PRO A 423 -3.73 8.01 -6.01
CA PRO A 423 -4.69 9.07 -5.70
C PRO A 423 -4.13 10.21 -4.84
N TYR A 424 -3.10 9.94 -4.03
CA TYR A 424 -2.46 10.93 -3.16
C TYR A 424 -1.52 11.89 -3.91
N PHE A 425 -1.12 11.57 -5.13
CA PHE A 425 -0.10 12.31 -5.88
C PHE A 425 -0.71 13.39 -6.74
N SER A 426 -0.13 14.58 -6.74
CA SER A 426 -0.33 15.58 -7.77
C SER A 426 0.17 15.06 -9.12
N SER A 427 -0.16 15.73 -10.22
CA SER A 427 0.31 15.31 -11.57
C SER A 427 1.84 15.30 -11.66
N ALA A 428 2.52 16.26 -10.98
CA ALA A 428 3.99 16.28 -10.92
C ALA A 428 4.55 15.09 -10.13
N GLU A 429 4.00 14.81 -8.96
CA GLU A 429 4.40 13.66 -8.14
C GLU A 429 4.13 12.35 -8.86
N LEU A 430 3.01 12.25 -9.59
CA LEU A 430 2.68 11.07 -10.38
C LEU A 430 3.66 10.85 -11.53
N ALA A 431 4.04 11.92 -12.25
CA ALA A 431 5.05 11.86 -13.30
C ALA A 431 6.42 11.38 -12.77
N LEU A 432 6.84 11.89 -11.60
CA LEU A 432 8.06 11.45 -10.91
C LEU A 432 8.00 10.00 -10.46
N ALA A 433 6.88 9.59 -9.85
CA ALA A 433 6.68 8.22 -9.39
C ALA A 433 6.71 7.23 -10.57
N LEU A 434 6.01 7.52 -11.66
CA LEU A 434 5.99 6.68 -12.86
C LEU A 434 7.37 6.58 -13.50
N ASN A 435 8.13 7.70 -13.55
CA ASN A 435 9.51 7.67 -14.04
C ASN A 435 10.42 6.79 -13.15
N ASN A 436 10.30 6.89 -11.83
CA ASN A 436 11.07 6.05 -10.91
C ASN A 436 10.69 4.57 -11.04
N ILE A 437 9.40 4.26 -11.20
CA ILE A 437 8.91 2.90 -11.45
C ILE A 437 9.47 2.36 -12.76
N ALA A 438 9.42 3.16 -13.84
CA ALA A 438 9.99 2.79 -15.14
C ALA A 438 11.49 2.47 -15.04
N ALA A 439 12.24 3.28 -14.28
CA ALA A 439 13.67 3.05 -14.06
C ALA A 439 13.97 1.76 -13.28
N MET A 440 13.08 1.33 -12.39
CA MET A 440 13.20 0.11 -11.61
C MET A 440 12.75 -1.15 -12.39
N LEU A 441 11.89 -1.01 -13.40
CA LEU A 441 11.41 -2.11 -14.22
C LEU A 441 12.46 -2.53 -15.27
N ARG A 442 12.58 -3.84 -15.52
CA ARG A 442 13.29 -4.34 -16.72
C ARG A 442 12.52 -3.99 -17.99
N GLU A 443 13.18 -4.07 -19.14
CA GLU A 443 12.50 -3.99 -20.44
C GLU A 443 11.45 -5.12 -20.56
N GLY A 444 10.24 -4.73 -20.98
CA GLY A 444 9.08 -5.63 -20.99
C GLY A 444 8.51 -5.97 -19.61
N GLY A 445 9.06 -5.40 -18.52
CA GLY A 445 8.51 -5.52 -17.18
C GLY A 445 7.16 -4.84 -17.05
N LEU A 446 6.36 -5.23 -16.05
CA LEU A 446 4.96 -4.87 -15.90
C LEU A 446 4.74 -3.94 -14.71
N LEU A 447 3.82 -2.98 -14.87
CA LEU A 447 3.26 -2.18 -13.78
C LEU A 447 1.75 -2.49 -13.69
N LEU A 448 1.27 -2.86 -12.49
CA LEU A 448 -0.14 -3.02 -12.16
C LEU A 448 -0.57 -1.94 -11.16
N HIS A 449 -1.69 -1.26 -11.41
CA HIS A 449 -2.28 -0.29 -10.50
C HIS A 449 -3.80 -0.21 -10.65
N ASN A 450 -4.47 0.44 -9.68
CA ASN A 450 -5.92 0.65 -9.68
C ASN A 450 -6.36 2.13 -9.78
N GLU A 451 -5.47 3.00 -10.25
CA GLU A 451 -5.79 4.42 -10.46
C GLU A 451 -6.56 4.62 -11.77
N SER A 452 -7.58 5.47 -11.72
CA SER A 452 -8.49 5.74 -12.85
C SER A 452 -8.41 7.17 -13.39
N ARG A 453 -7.49 8.02 -12.90
CA ARG A 453 -7.34 9.39 -13.39
C ARG A 453 -7.00 9.45 -14.87
N PRO A 454 -7.67 10.34 -15.65
CA PRO A 454 -7.47 10.42 -17.10
C PRO A 454 -6.03 10.70 -17.52
N GLU A 455 -5.32 11.58 -16.79
CA GLU A 455 -3.94 11.97 -17.11
C GLU A 455 -2.91 10.85 -16.92
N LEU A 456 -3.26 9.79 -16.17
CA LEU A 456 -2.29 8.75 -15.88
C LEU A 456 -1.78 8.03 -17.13
N ALA A 457 -2.64 7.83 -18.13
CA ALA A 457 -2.24 7.15 -19.36
C ALA A 457 -1.16 7.94 -20.12
N SER A 458 -1.29 9.26 -20.23
CA SER A 458 -0.29 10.13 -20.89
C SER A 458 1.00 10.23 -20.09
N LEU A 459 0.92 10.35 -18.76
CA LEU A 459 2.09 10.39 -17.88
C LEU A 459 2.86 9.06 -17.91
N ALA A 460 2.15 7.93 -17.89
CA ALA A 460 2.77 6.61 -17.99
C ALA A 460 3.45 6.38 -19.36
N GLN A 461 2.82 6.83 -20.44
CA GLN A 461 3.44 6.77 -21.77
C GLN A 461 4.71 7.63 -21.84
N ALA A 462 4.68 8.85 -21.29
CA ALA A 462 5.84 9.73 -21.23
C ALA A 462 7.00 9.16 -20.40
N ALA A 463 6.69 8.32 -19.40
CA ALA A 463 7.66 7.57 -18.60
C ALA A 463 8.10 6.26 -19.27
N GLY A 464 7.64 5.94 -20.48
CA GLY A 464 8.02 4.72 -21.20
C GLY A 464 7.33 3.44 -20.73
N VAL A 465 6.19 3.56 -20.03
CA VAL A 465 5.37 2.44 -19.53
C VAL A 465 3.91 2.56 -20.00
N PRO A 466 3.64 2.49 -21.32
CA PRO A 466 2.29 2.60 -21.87
C PRO A 466 1.35 1.52 -21.31
N ALA A 467 0.06 1.85 -21.24
CA ALA A 467 -0.98 0.90 -20.88
C ALA A 467 -1.16 -0.15 -21.99
N ILE A 468 -1.32 -1.41 -21.60
CA ILE A 468 -1.53 -2.52 -22.51
C ILE A 468 -2.88 -3.22 -22.31
N GLN A 469 -3.43 -3.13 -21.10
CA GLN A 469 -4.70 -3.78 -20.75
C GLN A 469 -5.30 -3.14 -19.52
N SER A 470 -6.63 -3.20 -19.40
CA SER A 470 -7.34 -2.91 -18.14
C SER A 470 -8.39 -3.99 -17.89
N ARG A 471 -8.76 -4.17 -16.63
CA ARG A 471 -9.85 -5.04 -16.21
C ARG A 471 -10.69 -4.36 -15.14
N THR A 472 -11.99 -4.55 -15.23
CA THR A 472 -12.95 -4.19 -14.19
C THR A 472 -13.54 -5.47 -13.62
N VAL A 473 -13.59 -5.58 -12.31
CA VAL A 473 -14.08 -6.76 -11.58
C VAL A 473 -15.26 -6.38 -10.70
N LEU A 474 -16.31 -7.21 -10.73
CA LEU A 474 -17.46 -7.05 -9.84
C LEU A 474 -17.14 -7.69 -8.50
N ILE A 475 -17.13 -6.90 -7.44
CA ILE A 475 -16.93 -7.39 -6.07
C ILE A 475 -18.27 -7.79 -5.45
N ALA A 476 -19.23 -6.88 -5.46
CA ALA A 476 -20.54 -7.10 -4.84
C ALA A 476 -21.66 -6.36 -5.60
N GLY A 477 -22.89 -6.81 -5.43
CA GLY A 477 -24.10 -6.14 -5.89
C GLY A 477 -24.76 -6.83 -7.09
N ALA A 478 -25.96 -6.36 -7.36
CA ALA A 478 -26.76 -6.71 -8.52
C ALA A 478 -27.32 -5.42 -9.12
N GLN A 479 -27.23 -5.26 -10.43
CA GLN A 479 -27.74 -4.10 -11.17
C GLN A 479 -27.19 -2.74 -10.69
N LYS A 480 -28.06 -1.79 -10.28
CA LYS A 480 -27.70 -0.38 -9.99
C LYS A 480 -26.81 -0.17 -8.73
N ASN A 481 -26.72 -1.14 -7.82
CA ASN A 481 -25.95 -1.05 -6.58
C ASN A 481 -24.66 -1.89 -6.61
N SER A 482 -24.08 -2.06 -7.78
CA SER A 482 -22.87 -2.86 -7.96
C SER A 482 -21.63 -2.11 -7.51
N LEU A 483 -20.73 -2.81 -6.83
CA LEU A 483 -19.40 -2.36 -6.47
C LEU A 483 -18.37 -3.04 -7.36
N PHE A 484 -17.65 -2.23 -8.09
CA PHE A 484 -16.56 -2.66 -8.94
C PHE A 484 -15.23 -2.16 -8.40
N ASP A 485 -14.16 -2.86 -8.75
CA ASP A 485 -12.80 -2.36 -8.70
C ASP A 485 -12.15 -2.55 -10.06
N GLY A 486 -11.06 -1.85 -10.31
CA GLY A 486 -10.36 -1.90 -11.58
C GLY A 486 -8.87 -2.12 -11.39
N VAL A 487 -8.24 -2.72 -12.40
CA VAL A 487 -6.78 -2.81 -12.50
C VAL A 487 -6.35 -2.49 -13.91
N ALA A 488 -5.34 -1.64 -14.03
CA ALA A 488 -4.65 -1.33 -15.27
C ALA A 488 -3.28 -2.01 -15.28
N ILE A 489 -2.90 -2.51 -16.45
CA ILE A 489 -1.63 -3.19 -16.70
C ILE A 489 -0.88 -2.37 -17.74
N HIS A 490 0.34 -1.99 -17.39
CA HIS A 490 1.28 -1.28 -18.23
C HIS A 490 2.50 -2.15 -18.49
N GLN A 491 3.21 -1.88 -19.57
CA GLN A 491 4.44 -2.60 -19.89
C GLN A 491 5.53 -1.62 -20.30
N LYS A 492 6.71 -1.75 -19.69
CA LYS A 492 7.86 -0.97 -20.10
C LYS A 492 8.26 -1.29 -21.54
N THR A 493 8.38 -0.25 -22.37
CA THR A 493 8.79 -0.40 -23.77
C THR A 493 10.19 -1.01 -23.86
N ARG A 494 10.40 -1.85 -24.86
CA ARG A 494 11.74 -2.32 -25.22
C ARG A 494 12.42 -1.23 -26.04
N ILE A 495 13.63 -0.86 -25.68
CA ILE A 495 14.46 -0.01 -26.53
C ILE A 495 14.81 -0.85 -27.77
N ALA A 496 14.28 -0.48 -28.93
CA ALA A 496 14.68 -1.11 -30.17
C ALA A 496 16.18 -0.84 -30.34
N THR A 497 17.03 -1.82 -30.12
CA THR A 497 18.44 -1.76 -30.56
C THR A 497 18.39 -1.65 -32.06
N SER A 498 18.56 -0.43 -32.60
CA SER A 498 18.80 -0.21 -34.00
C SER A 498 20.10 -0.96 -34.35
N VAL A 499 19.94 -2.14 -34.96
CA VAL A 499 21.04 -2.79 -35.65
C VAL A 499 21.40 -1.82 -36.76
N ILE A 500 22.47 -1.05 -36.57
CA ILE A 500 23.09 -0.30 -37.66
C ILE A 500 23.47 -1.36 -38.68
N PRO A 501 22.87 -1.37 -39.88
CA PRO A 501 23.31 -2.28 -40.92
C PRO A 501 24.78 -1.92 -41.21
N GLY A 502 25.65 -2.90 -40.94
CA GLY A 502 27.05 -2.76 -41.20
C GLY A 502 27.24 -2.28 -42.63
N SER A 503 27.93 -1.13 -42.79
CA SER A 503 28.42 -0.65 -44.08
C SER A 503 29.21 -1.79 -44.74
N ALA A 504 28.61 -2.47 -45.70
CA ALA A 504 29.30 -3.34 -46.59
C ALA A 504 30.32 -2.47 -47.37
N SER A 505 31.57 -2.45 -46.93
CA SER A 505 32.68 -1.94 -47.70
C SER A 505 32.84 -2.82 -48.93
N GLY A 506 32.34 -2.36 -50.07
CA GLY A 506 32.63 -2.95 -51.37
C GLY A 506 34.11 -2.86 -51.67
N ARG A 507 34.65 -3.97 -52.11
CA ARG A 507 35.80 -4.02 -53.02
C ARG A 507 35.30 -4.41 -54.40
#